data_931ac3989dc928373463497cb98bb2d0
#
_entry.id   931ac3989dc928373463497cb98bb2d0
#
_cell.length_a   1.000
_cell.length_b   1.000
_cell.length_c   1.000
_cell.angle_alpha   90.00
_cell.angle_beta   90.00
_cell.angle_gamma   90.00
#
_symmetry.space_group_name_H-M   'P 1'
#
loop_
_entity.id
_entity.type
_entity.pdbx_description
1 polymer ?
#
loop_
_entity_poly.entity_id
_entity_poly.type
_entity_poly.pdbx_seq_one_letter_code
_entity_poly.pdbx_strand_id
1 'polypeptide(L)'
;KLSDLKDASAVAKLDSAVVIWLQTELVLGEMSRNILTQLLPVLKEAVDRGALVCVNGPAIEYFGKLMMMASEGSSISFHDGGDLVFDSVIKAGYREESDRPALLSMLSANPSCVGIGVEPNACIVLSGRKIRVLGDGAAVFALAANGTKPVRIQVLRQAESRRANPYETIVDLTAWRRDAIERMGELFPPARPQPPFIKNGNLVIVGGGGMPAGLMEEMVELAGGVNAKMVYIPCSESDKVSASQRIVEIWEKMGVKSATFIHTKDREKANSDEVFLAPLRDATGIWFGGGRQWNLADSYFGTEAHRLMKEVLNRGGVIGGSSAGASIQARYMCRANPVANFDIMAPGYERGLGFISGVAIDQHFSQRRRQRDMTSLVNRYPQLLGIGIDEATAIVVTRSKARVVGRGKVHFYDRQNPVIPGEDDFIALKEGAVFDLAGRVVVAQSNELQPVPSVGKKEN
;
A
#
# COMPACT_ATOMS: atom_id res chain seq x y z
N LYS A 1 -32.58 -24.04 -13.54
CA LYS A 1 -33.41 -22.81 -13.61
C LYS A 1 -33.49 -22.19 -12.23
N LEU A 2 -33.63 -20.87 -12.12
CA LEU A 2 -33.81 -20.18 -10.81
C LEU A 2 -35.01 -20.75 -10.00
N SER A 3 -36.01 -21.33 -10.68
CA SER A 3 -37.11 -22.06 -10.05
C SER A 3 -36.69 -23.32 -9.29
N ASP A 4 -35.56 -23.92 -9.66
CA ASP A 4 -35.10 -25.20 -9.12
C ASP A 4 -34.27 -24.99 -7.82
N LEU A 5 -33.92 -23.76 -7.52
CA LEU A 5 -33.15 -23.39 -6.30
C LEU A 5 -34.02 -23.29 -5.03
N LYS A 6 -35.32 -23.55 -5.14
CA LYS A 6 -36.20 -23.80 -3.96
C LYS A 6 -35.98 -25.21 -3.39
N ASP A 7 -35.26 -26.08 -4.11
CA ASP A 7 -34.93 -27.42 -3.67
C ASP A 7 -33.56 -27.45 -2.95
N ALA A 8 -33.55 -27.85 -1.71
CA ALA A 8 -32.32 -28.00 -0.90
C ALA A 8 -31.29 -28.92 -1.59
N SER A 9 -31.73 -29.88 -2.42
CA SER A 9 -30.84 -30.76 -3.19
C SER A 9 -30.12 -30.04 -4.32
N ALA A 10 -30.72 -29.00 -4.90
CA ALA A 10 -30.08 -28.17 -5.93
C ALA A 10 -29.04 -27.23 -5.34
N VAL A 11 -29.28 -26.70 -4.12
CA VAL A 11 -28.32 -25.88 -3.37
C VAL A 11 -27.11 -26.73 -2.95
N ALA A 12 -27.35 -27.95 -2.45
CA ALA A 12 -26.28 -28.89 -2.06
C ALA A 12 -25.32 -29.26 -3.22
N LYS A 13 -25.79 -29.23 -4.47
CA LYS A 13 -24.93 -29.44 -5.65
C LYS A 13 -23.96 -28.27 -5.89
N LEU A 14 -24.26 -27.06 -5.42
CA LEU A 14 -23.36 -25.92 -5.54
C LEU A 14 -22.17 -26.04 -4.58
N ASP A 15 -22.31 -26.78 -3.48
CA ASP A 15 -21.24 -26.96 -2.49
C ASP A 15 -20.04 -27.74 -3.05
N SER A 16 -20.23 -28.57 -4.08
CA SER A 16 -19.14 -29.30 -4.76
C SER A 16 -18.81 -28.73 -6.14
N ALA A 17 -19.47 -27.66 -6.58
CA ALA A 17 -19.28 -27.09 -7.91
C ALA A 17 -17.93 -26.38 -8.01
N VAL A 18 -17.20 -26.64 -9.12
CA VAL A 18 -15.97 -25.92 -9.49
C VAL A 18 -16.31 -24.67 -10.30
N VAL A 19 -17.41 -24.69 -11.04
CA VAL A 19 -17.91 -23.56 -11.84
C VAL A 19 -19.41 -23.39 -11.60
N ILE A 20 -19.80 -22.20 -11.24
CA ILE A 20 -21.21 -21.80 -11.07
C ILE A 20 -21.51 -20.74 -12.12
N TRP A 21 -22.53 -21.00 -12.97
CA TRP A 21 -22.96 -20.07 -14.00
C TRP A 21 -24.36 -19.53 -13.67
N LEU A 22 -24.44 -18.21 -13.45
CA LEU A 22 -25.69 -17.50 -13.23
C LEU A 22 -26.03 -16.68 -14.48
N GLN A 23 -27.14 -16.97 -15.10
CA GLN A 23 -27.64 -16.22 -16.26
C GLN A 23 -29.00 -15.64 -15.95
N THR A 24 -29.14 -14.32 -16.15
CA THR A 24 -30.43 -13.64 -16.04
C THR A 24 -30.67 -12.81 -17.30
N GLU A 25 -31.85 -12.96 -17.88
CA GLU A 25 -32.27 -12.21 -19.08
C GLU A 25 -33.18 -11.03 -18.73
N LEU A 26 -33.64 -10.95 -17.47
CA LEU A 26 -34.62 -9.98 -17.00
C LEU A 26 -34.04 -8.97 -16.05
N VAL A 27 -34.58 -7.76 -16.04
CA VAL A 27 -34.40 -6.76 -15.00
C VAL A 27 -34.63 -7.38 -13.62
N LEU A 28 -33.75 -7.11 -12.66
CA LEU A 28 -33.83 -7.68 -11.31
C LEU A 28 -35.09 -7.19 -10.59
N GLY A 29 -36.16 -7.96 -10.66
CA GLY A 29 -37.36 -7.78 -9.85
C GLY A 29 -37.16 -8.29 -8.41
N GLU A 30 -38.12 -8.01 -7.52
CA GLU A 30 -38.08 -8.39 -6.12
C GLU A 30 -37.89 -9.90 -5.90
N MET A 31 -38.56 -10.74 -6.69
CA MET A 31 -38.42 -12.20 -6.60
C MET A 31 -37.02 -12.67 -6.93
N SER A 32 -36.38 -12.07 -7.96
CA SER A 32 -35.00 -12.40 -8.34
C SER A 32 -33.99 -11.99 -7.26
N ARG A 33 -34.21 -10.85 -6.63
CA ARG A 33 -33.39 -10.38 -5.50
C ARG A 33 -33.45 -11.33 -4.32
N ASN A 34 -34.66 -11.76 -3.92
CA ASN A 34 -34.86 -12.70 -2.83
C ASN A 34 -34.09 -14.03 -3.05
N ILE A 35 -34.14 -14.55 -4.28
CA ILE A 35 -33.41 -15.78 -4.64
C ILE A 35 -31.88 -15.53 -4.55
N LEU A 36 -31.38 -14.45 -5.12
CA LEU A 36 -29.95 -14.12 -5.06
C LEU A 36 -29.47 -13.90 -3.61
N THR A 37 -30.30 -13.30 -2.75
CA THR A 37 -30.00 -13.15 -1.33
C THR A 37 -29.83 -14.51 -0.62
N GLN A 38 -30.66 -15.48 -0.95
CA GLN A 38 -30.55 -16.84 -0.39
C GLN A 38 -29.33 -17.60 -0.92
N LEU A 39 -28.89 -17.33 -2.15
CA LEU A 39 -27.72 -17.94 -2.75
C LEU A 39 -26.39 -17.33 -2.30
N LEU A 40 -26.40 -16.08 -1.85
CA LEU A 40 -25.19 -15.33 -1.57
C LEU A 40 -24.22 -16.02 -0.60
N PRO A 41 -24.65 -16.61 0.53
CA PRO A 41 -23.76 -17.36 1.43
C PRO A 41 -23.08 -18.53 0.71
N VAL A 42 -23.84 -19.29 -0.08
CA VAL A 42 -23.33 -20.45 -0.84
C VAL A 42 -22.32 -20.01 -1.91
N LEU A 43 -22.58 -18.89 -2.59
CA LEU A 43 -21.66 -18.34 -3.59
C LEU A 43 -20.36 -17.83 -2.94
N LYS A 44 -20.44 -17.17 -1.77
CA LYS A 44 -19.28 -16.74 -1.00
C LYS A 44 -18.41 -17.93 -0.61
N GLU A 45 -19.02 -18.96 -0.05
CA GLU A 45 -18.31 -20.18 0.34
C GLU A 45 -17.69 -20.92 -0.86
N ALA A 46 -18.40 -20.96 -2.00
CA ALA A 46 -17.85 -21.54 -3.22
C ALA A 46 -16.61 -20.76 -3.72
N VAL A 47 -16.65 -19.43 -3.71
CA VAL A 47 -15.50 -18.59 -4.07
C VAL A 47 -14.33 -18.82 -3.12
N ASP A 48 -14.57 -18.92 -1.81
CA ASP A 48 -13.55 -19.18 -0.79
C ASP A 48 -12.86 -20.54 -0.98
N ARG A 49 -13.62 -21.54 -1.47
CA ARG A 49 -13.07 -22.85 -1.88
C ARG A 49 -12.34 -22.83 -3.22
N GLY A 50 -12.37 -21.71 -3.95
CA GLY A 50 -11.70 -21.53 -5.23
C GLY A 50 -12.57 -21.85 -6.45
N ALA A 51 -13.90 -21.94 -6.31
CA ALA A 51 -14.82 -22.09 -7.44
C ALA A 51 -14.88 -20.80 -8.27
N LEU A 52 -15.12 -20.96 -9.58
CA LEU A 52 -15.39 -19.86 -10.49
C LEU A 52 -16.89 -19.55 -10.51
N VAL A 53 -17.27 -18.35 -10.11
CA VAL A 53 -18.64 -17.85 -10.23
C VAL A 53 -18.73 -16.92 -11.44
N CYS A 54 -19.51 -17.32 -12.43
CA CYS A 54 -19.78 -16.56 -13.65
C CYS A 54 -21.18 -15.97 -13.59
N VAL A 55 -21.30 -14.66 -13.82
CA VAL A 55 -22.59 -13.96 -13.81
C VAL A 55 -22.78 -13.23 -15.14
N ASN A 56 -23.89 -13.50 -15.82
CA ASN A 56 -24.23 -12.83 -17.05
C ASN A 56 -25.56 -12.08 -16.93
N GLY A 57 -25.64 -10.94 -17.60
CA GLY A 57 -26.81 -10.06 -17.60
C GLY A 57 -26.92 -9.13 -16.39
N PRO A 58 -28.07 -8.50 -16.18
CA PRO A 58 -28.25 -7.48 -15.12
C PRO A 58 -28.03 -8.00 -13.70
N ALA A 59 -28.03 -9.31 -13.47
CA ALA A 59 -27.75 -9.88 -12.14
C ALA A 59 -26.39 -9.50 -11.59
N ILE A 60 -25.42 -9.11 -12.41
CA ILE A 60 -24.11 -8.66 -11.94
C ILE A 60 -24.22 -7.41 -11.04
N GLU A 61 -25.24 -6.57 -11.25
CA GLU A 61 -25.44 -5.36 -10.46
C GLU A 61 -25.73 -5.68 -8.98
N TYR A 62 -26.38 -6.83 -8.71
CA TYR A 62 -26.65 -7.32 -7.35
C TYR A 62 -25.37 -7.69 -6.57
N PHE A 63 -24.29 -8.04 -7.28
CA PHE A 63 -23.03 -8.44 -6.62
C PHE A 63 -22.21 -7.26 -6.08
N GLY A 64 -22.58 -6.03 -6.43
CA GLY A 64 -22.10 -4.83 -5.75
C GLY A 64 -22.77 -4.64 -4.40
N LYS A 65 -22.29 -3.67 -3.63
CA LYS A 65 -22.89 -3.23 -2.37
C LYS A 65 -24.23 -2.53 -2.59
N LEU A 66 -24.31 -1.74 -3.64
CA LEU A 66 -25.48 -0.97 -4.01
C LEU A 66 -25.85 -1.20 -5.48
N MET A 67 -27.13 -1.16 -5.77
CA MET A 67 -27.70 -1.27 -7.10
C MET A 67 -28.43 0.02 -7.51
N MET A 68 -28.34 0.35 -8.81
CA MET A 68 -29.14 1.41 -9.44
C MET A 68 -30.37 0.77 -10.08
N MET A 69 -31.55 1.23 -9.70
CA MET A 69 -32.80 0.82 -10.34
C MET A 69 -33.49 2.03 -10.93
N ALA A 70 -33.91 1.92 -12.18
CA ALA A 70 -34.81 2.90 -12.78
C ALA A 70 -36.18 2.79 -12.11
N SER A 71 -36.69 3.88 -11.56
CA SER A 71 -38.06 3.99 -11.08
C SER A 71 -38.91 4.71 -12.13
N GLU A 72 -40.24 4.51 -12.07
CA GLU A 72 -41.18 5.21 -12.94
C GLU A 72 -40.99 6.71 -12.82
N GLY A 73 -40.81 7.42 -13.95
CA GLY A 73 -40.67 8.87 -14.00
C GLY A 73 -39.24 9.41 -14.03
N SER A 74 -38.26 8.66 -14.56
CA SER A 74 -36.84 9.10 -14.73
C SER A 74 -36.06 9.32 -13.44
N SER A 75 -36.60 8.96 -12.28
CA SER A 75 -35.84 8.95 -11.02
C SER A 75 -35.07 7.63 -10.86
N ILE A 76 -33.85 7.73 -10.34
CA ILE A 76 -33.01 6.56 -10.02
C ILE A 76 -33.17 6.28 -8.53
N SER A 77 -33.61 5.07 -8.18
CA SER A 77 -33.65 4.59 -6.81
C SER A 77 -32.43 3.70 -6.53
N PHE A 78 -31.99 3.69 -5.27
CA PHE A 78 -30.85 2.93 -4.81
C PHE A 78 -31.33 1.83 -3.85
N HIS A 79 -30.79 0.64 -4.02
CA HIS A 79 -31.11 -0.51 -3.21
C HIS A 79 -29.84 -1.24 -2.78
N ASP A 80 -29.88 -1.89 -1.64
CA ASP A 80 -28.77 -2.73 -1.19
C ASP A 80 -28.58 -3.92 -2.14
N GLY A 81 -27.33 -4.22 -2.45
CA GLY A 81 -26.90 -5.40 -3.17
C GLY A 81 -26.41 -6.50 -2.25
N GLY A 82 -25.78 -7.51 -2.82
CA GLY A 82 -25.24 -8.66 -2.10
C GLY A 82 -23.82 -8.48 -1.57
N ASP A 83 -23.15 -7.39 -1.95
CA ASP A 83 -21.78 -7.04 -1.53
C ASP A 83 -20.76 -8.19 -1.69
N LEU A 84 -20.86 -8.98 -2.77
CA LEU A 84 -19.87 -9.99 -3.10
C LEU A 84 -18.61 -9.34 -3.69
N VAL A 85 -18.79 -8.27 -4.46
CA VAL A 85 -17.73 -7.35 -4.89
C VAL A 85 -17.77 -6.15 -3.93
N PHE A 86 -17.10 -6.31 -2.79
CA PHE A 86 -17.20 -5.39 -1.66
C PHE A 86 -17.08 -3.90 -2.00
N ASP A 87 -17.92 -3.09 -1.38
CA ASP A 87 -17.91 -1.62 -1.49
C ASP A 87 -17.92 -1.14 -2.94
N SER A 88 -18.68 -1.80 -3.82
CA SER A 88 -18.79 -1.41 -5.21
C SER A 88 -20.22 -1.13 -5.65
N VAL A 89 -20.35 -0.38 -6.74
CA VAL A 89 -21.56 -0.17 -7.52
C VAL A 89 -21.29 -0.66 -8.91
N ILE A 90 -21.98 -1.69 -9.37
CA ILE A 90 -21.77 -2.26 -10.70
C ILE A 90 -22.92 -1.86 -11.63
N LYS A 91 -22.60 -1.38 -12.83
CA LYS A 91 -23.56 -1.08 -13.89
C LYS A 91 -23.28 -1.97 -15.10
N ALA A 92 -24.19 -2.89 -15.37
CA ALA A 92 -24.15 -3.77 -16.55
C ALA A 92 -24.61 -3.02 -17.81
N GLY A 93 -24.01 -3.37 -18.96
CA GLY A 93 -24.34 -2.72 -20.22
C GLY A 93 -24.04 -1.23 -20.24
N TYR A 94 -23.03 -0.81 -19.47
CA TYR A 94 -22.66 0.57 -19.26
C TYR A 94 -22.41 1.33 -20.57
N ARG A 95 -22.96 2.54 -20.64
CA ARG A 95 -22.76 3.48 -21.74
C ARG A 95 -22.32 4.82 -21.15
N GLU A 96 -21.17 5.32 -21.61
CA GLU A 96 -20.50 6.49 -21.04
C GLU A 96 -21.44 7.73 -20.98
N GLU A 97 -22.18 8.01 -22.04
CA GLU A 97 -23.01 9.22 -22.14
C GLU A 97 -24.25 9.16 -21.24
N SER A 98 -24.92 8.02 -21.15
CA SER A 98 -26.17 7.88 -20.40
C SER A 98 -25.99 7.49 -18.95
N ASP A 99 -25.03 6.61 -18.65
CA ASP A 99 -24.93 5.97 -17.32
C ASP A 99 -23.93 6.65 -16.40
N ARG A 100 -22.90 7.32 -16.96
CA ARG A 100 -21.90 8.02 -16.17
C ARG A 100 -22.44 9.05 -15.18
N PRO A 101 -23.36 9.96 -15.56
CA PRO A 101 -23.91 10.93 -14.62
C PRO A 101 -24.62 10.26 -13.44
N ALA A 102 -25.41 9.21 -13.71
CA ALA A 102 -26.11 8.45 -12.69
C ALA A 102 -25.13 7.72 -11.75
N LEU A 103 -24.11 7.05 -12.31
CA LEU A 103 -23.07 6.37 -11.54
C LEU A 103 -22.32 7.36 -10.64
N LEU A 104 -21.90 8.51 -11.14
CA LEU A 104 -21.20 9.54 -10.34
C LEU A 104 -22.11 10.16 -9.29
N SER A 105 -23.40 10.37 -9.56
CA SER A 105 -24.35 10.83 -8.56
C SER A 105 -24.48 9.85 -7.40
N MET A 106 -24.58 8.55 -7.71
CA MET A 106 -24.62 7.47 -6.70
C MET A 106 -23.35 7.42 -5.86
N LEU A 107 -22.17 7.52 -6.48
CA LEU A 107 -20.89 7.55 -5.79
C LEU A 107 -20.73 8.81 -4.93
N SER A 108 -21.32 9.94 -5.35
CA SER A 108 -21.31 11.17 -4.53
C SER A 108 -22.13 11.02 -3.24
N ALA A 109 -23.24 10.25 -3.31
CA ALA A 109 -24.02 9.89 -2.14
C ALA A 109 -23.38 8.79 -1.29
N ASN A 110 -22.53 7.96 -1.90
CA ASN A 110 -21.84 6.83 -1.26
C ASN A 110 -20.33 6.85 -1.55
N PRO A 111 -19.60 7.83 -1.02
CA PRO A 111 -18.23 8.12 -1.45
C PRO A 111 -17.20 7.03 -1.07
N SER A 112 -17.55 6.08 -0.22
CA SER A 112 -16.72 4.89 0.09
C SER A 112 -16.76 3.82 -0.99
N CYS A 113 -17.71 3.91 -1.96
CA CYS A 113 -17.87 2.90 -2.99
C CYS A 113 -17.04 3.20 -4.24
N VAL A 114 -16.72 2.11 -4.96
CA VAL A 114 -16.09 2.12 -6.28
C VAL A 114 -17.16 1.85 -7.34
N GLY A 115 -17.30 2.74 -8.32
CA GLY A 115 -18.15 2.52 -9.49
C GLY A 115 -17.45 1.62 -10.51
N ILE A 116 -18.17 0.65 -11.04
CA ILE A 116 -17.72 -0.28 -12.07
C ILE A 116 -18.75 -0.34 -13.17
N GLY A 117 -18.50 0.35 -14.28
CA GLY A 117 -19.30 0.23 -15.50
C GLY A 117 -18.74 -0.90 -16.37
N VAL A 118 -19.57 -1.86 -16.79
CA VAL A 118 -19.18 -2.94 -17.69
C VAL A 118 -19.90 -2.74 -19.02
N GLU A 119 -19.15 -2.40 -20.07
CA GLU A 119 -19.71 -2.16 -21.40
C GLU A 119 -20.29 -3.46 -22.03
N PRO A 120 -21.17 -3.36 -23.03
CA PRO A 120 -21.52 -4.51 -23.86
C PRO A 120 -20.28 -5.19 -24.43
N ASN A 121 -20.31 -6.52 -24.57
CA ASN A 121 -19.19 -7.35 -25.03
C ASN A 121 -17.93 -7.31 -24.15
N ALA A 122 -18.03 -6.81 -22.91
CA ALA A 122 -17.01 -6.90 -21.91
C ALA A 122 -17.37 -7.90 -20.81
N CYS A 123 -16.35 -8.58 -20.30
CA CYS A 123 -16.43 -9.41 -19.10
C CYS A 123 -15.35 -8.97 -18.12
N ILE A 124 -15.70 -8.69 -16.88
CA ILE A 124 -14.72 -8.48 -15.81
C ILE A 124 -14.42 -9.81 -15.11
N VAL A 125 -13.14 -10.08 -14.89
CA VAL A 125 -12.64 -11.22 -14.14
C VAL A 125 -11.96 -10.72 -12.87
N LEU A 126 -12.61 -10.94 -11.72
CA LEU A 126 -12.05 -10.67 -10.41
C LEU A 126 -11.34 -11.92 -9.88
N SER A 127 -10.04 -11.82 -9.60
CA SER A 127 -9.25 -12.88 -9.01
C SER A 127 -8.48 -12.29 -7.79
N GLY A 128 -8.86 -12.71 -6.59
CA GLY A 128 -8.44 -12.08 -5.36
C GLY A 128 -8.81 -10.61 -5.37
N ARG A 129 -7.81 -9.74 -5.47
CA ARG A 129 -8.01 -8.28 -5.49
C ARG A 129 -7.90 -7.64 -6.88
N LYS A 130 -7.52 -8.41 -7.90
CA LYS A 130 -7.21 -7.92 -9.25
C LYS A 130 -8.37 -8.14 -10.20
N ILE A 131 -8.75 -7.10 -10.92
CA ILE A 131 -9.73 -7.15 -11.99
C ILE A 131 -9.04 -7.00 -13.35
N ARG A 132 -9.42 -7.85 -14.29
CA ARG A 132 -9.05 -7.79 -15.70
C ARG A 132 -10.30 -7.77 -16.56
N VAL A 133 -10.16 -7.31 -17.80
CA VAL A 133 -11.25 -7.32 -18.80
C VAL A 133 -10.93 -8.35 -19.87
N LEU A 134 -11.97 -9.06 -20.31
CA LEU A 134 -11.99 -9.92 -21.48
C LEU A 134 -13.08 -9.43 -22.44
N GLY A 135 -12.87 -9.61 -23.73
CA GLY A 135 -13.79 -9.19 -24.80
C GLY A 135 -13.44 -7.83 -25.42
N ASP A 136 -14.27 -7.40 -26.36
CA ASP A 136 -14.01 -6.20 -27.17
C ASP A 136 -14.46 -4.90 -26.49
N GLY A 137 -15.34 -4.98 -25.48
CA GLY A 137 -15.77 -3.85 -24.68
C GLY A 137 -14.78 -3.49 -23.58
N ALA A 138 -15.07 -2.43 -22.84
CA ALA A 138 -14.28 -1.93 -21.72
C ALA A 138 -15.00 -2.10 -20.38
N ALA A 139 -14.24 -2.00 -19.29
CA ALA A 139 -14.77 -1.70 -17.97
C ALA A 139 -14.28 -0.33 -17.52
N VAL A 140 -15.18 0.47 -16.97
CA VAL A 140 -14.91 1.83 -16.47
C VAL A 140 -14.96 1.81 -14.96
N PHE A 141 -13.87 2.23 -14.32
CA PHE A 141 -13.77 2.40 -12.88
C PHE A 141 -13.90 3.87 -12.52
N ALA A 142 -14.71 4.20 -11.52
CA ALA A 142 -14.95 5.57 -11.12
C ALA A 142 -14.92 5.75 -9.59
N LEU A 143 -14.41 6.91 -9.14
CA LEU A 143 -14.59 7.44 -7.79
C LEU A 143 -15.16 8.84 -7.88
N ALA A 144 -16.08 9.19 -7.00
CA ALA A 144 -16.62 10.54 -6.92
C ALA A 144 -15.54 11.58 -6.57
N ALA A 145 -15.77 12.81 -6.96
CA ALA A 145 -15.04 13.95 -6.40
C ALA A 145 -15.36 14.05 -4.91
N ASN A 146 -14.35 14.34 -4.10
CA ASN A 146 -14.54 14.64 -2.69
C ASN A 146 -13.46 15.60 -2.20
N GLY A 147 -13.89 16.66 -1.51
CA GLY A 147 -12.99 17.70 -1.03
C GLY A 147 -12.10 18.27 -2.15
N THR A 148 -10.81 18.10 -2.03
CA THR A 148 -9.80 18.59 -3.00
C THR A 148 -9.46 17.59 -4.10
N LYS A 149 -9.97 16.35 -4.04
CA LYS A 149 -9.71 15.31 -5.04
C LYS A 149 -10.81 15.32 -6.12
N PRO A 150 -10.47 15.54 -7.40
CA PRO A 150 -11.44 15.49 -8.50
C PRO A 150 -11.97 14.06 -8.71
N VAL A 151 -13.00 13.91 -9.54
CA VAL A 151 -13.45 12.61 -10.05
C VAL A 151 -12.25 11.85 -10.60
N ARG A 152 -12.11 10.59 -10.22
CA ARG A 152 -11.12 9.66 -10.79
C ARG A 152 -11.82 8.67 -11.70
N ILE A 153 -11.37 8.56 -12.93
CA ILE A 153 -11.88 7.58 -13.91
C ILE A 153 -10.70 6.84 -14.51
N GLN A 154 -10.88 5.55 -14.69
CA GLN A 154 -9.95 4.69 -15.42
C GLN A 154 -10.74 3.74 -16.30
N VAL A 155 -10.37 3.66 -17.58
CA VAL A 155 -10.93 2.71 -18.54
C VAL A 155 -9.97 1.52 -18.65
N LEU A 156 -10.51 0.34 -18.48
CA LEU A 156 -9.78 -0.92 -18.55
C LEU A 156 -10.24 -1.71 -19.78
N ARG A 157 -9.27 -2.22 -20.56
CA ARG A 157 -9.55 -3.06 -21.75
C ARG A 157 -8.77 -4.35 -21.66
N GLN A 158 -9.17 -5.32 -22.50
CA GLN A 158 -8.41 -6.56 -22.64
C GLN A 158 -6.98 -6.26 -23.10
N ALA A 159 -6.01 -6.94 -22.47
CA ALA A 159 -4.62 -6.83 -22.86
C ALA A 159 -4.37 -7.45 -24.23
N GLU A 160 -3.92 -6.67 -25.20
CA GLU A 160 -3.59 -7.17 -26.55
C GLU A 160 -2.29 -7.98 -26.57
N SER A 161 -1.41 -7.75 -25.61
CA SER A 161 -0.14 -8.46 -25.50
C SER A 161 0.34 -8.55 -24.03
N ARG A 162 1.32 -9.45 -23.77
CA ARG A 162 1.99 -9.54 -22.45
C ARG A 162 2.82 -8.29 -22.10
N ARG A 163 3.08 -7.40 -23.06
CA ARG A 163 3.81 -6.14 -22.88
C ARG A 163 2.89 -4.94 -22.69
N ALA A 164 1.57 -5.15 -22.69
CA ALA A 164 0.62 -4.07 -22.43
C ALA A 164 0.90 -3.41 -21.07
N ASN A 165 0.64 -2.11 -21.00
CA ASN A 165 0.78 -1.35 -19.76
C ASN A 165 -0.15 -1.94 -18.68
N PRO A 166 0.36 -2.44 -17.55
CA PRO A 166 -0.47 -3.06 -16.53
C PRO A 166 -1.53 -2.13 -15.94
N TYR A 167 -1.31 -0.81 -15.95
CA TYR A 167 -2.32 0.15 -15.48
C TYR A 167 -3.53 0.28 -16.43
N GLU A 168 -3.39 -0.12 -17.69
CA GLU A 168 -4.47 -0.09 -18.68
C GLU A 168 -5.24 -1.42 -18.76
N THR A 169 -4.69 -2.46 -18.14
CA THR A 169 -5.19 -3.84 -18.27
C THR A 169 -5.56 -4.51 -16.96
N ILE A 170 -5.16 -3.94 -15.83
CA ILE A 170 -5.41 -4.48 -14.49
C ILE A 170 -5.80 -3.34 -13.54
N VAL A 171 -6.86 -3.56 -12.77
CA VAL A 171 -7.22 -2.75 -11.61
C VAL A 171 -7.06 -3.58 -10.34
N ASP A 172 -6.44 -3.00 -9.32
CA ASP A 172 -6.45 -3.54 -7.96
C ASP A 172 -7.63 -2.93 -7.19
N LEU A 173 -8.68 -3.72 -6.98
CA LEU A 173 -9.92 -3.24 -6.35
C LEU A 173 -9.69 -2.74 -4.92
N THR A 174 -8.77 -3.37 -4.18
CA THR A 174 -8.42 -2.91 -2.82
C THR A 174 -7.78 -1.52 -2.84
N ALA A 175 -6.91 -1.23 -3.81
CA ALA A 175 -6.33 0.11 -3.98
C ALA A 175 -7.41 1.17 -4.28
N TRP A 176 -8.38 0.83 -5.11
CA TRP A 176 -9.50 1.73 -5.43
C TRP A 176 -10.40 1.99 -4.22
N ARG A 177 -10.74 0.95 -3.46
CA ARG A 177 -11.52 1.06 -2.21
C ARG A 177 -10.78 1.91 -1.16
N ARG A 178 -9.49 1.71 -1.01
CA ARG A 178 -8.66 2.53 -0.11
C ARG A 178 -8.63 4.00 -0.57
N ASP A 179 -8.50 4.27 -1.88
CA ASP A 179 -8.56 5.65 -2.39
C ASP A 179 -9.95 6.28 -2.14
N ALA A 180 -11.04 5.51 -2.32
CA ALA A 180 -12.39 5.97 -1.98
C ALA A 180 -12.50 6.39 -0.50
N ILE A 181 -12.01 5.55 0.42
CA ILE A 181 -12.00 5.84 1.87
C ILE A 181 -11.08 7.03 2.20
N GLU A 182 -9.88 7.09 1.62
CA GLU A 182 -8.93 8.18 1.86
C GLU A 182 -9.47 9.54 1.38
N ARG A 183 -10.31 9.55 0.32
CA ARG A 183 -10.98 10.76 -0.18
C ARG A 183 -11.98 11.34 0.81
N MET A 184 -12.56 10.54 1.69
CA MET A 184 -13.50 10.99 2.73
C MET A 184 -12.79 11.61 3.95
N GLY A 185 -11.52 11.33 4.12
CA GLY A 185 -10.72 11.79 5.24
C GLY A 185 -10.09 13.17 5.02
N GLU A 186 -9.22 13.54 5.95
CA GLU A 186 -8.43 14.76 5.84
C GLU A 186 -7.50 14.73 4.61
N LEU A 187 -7.23 15.94 4.08
CA LEU A 187 -6.30 16.13 2.98
C LEU A 187 -4.95 15.44 3.28
N PHE A 188 -4.52 14.59 2.35
CA PHE A 188 -3.23 13.92 2.46
C PHE A 188 -2.41 14.06 1.17
N PRO A 189 -1.11 14.37 1.27
CA PRO A 189 -0.41 14.81 2.48
C PRO A 189 -0.98 16.15 2.99
N PRO A 190 -0.94 16.42 4.30
CA PRO A 190 -1.48 17.67 4.86
C PRO A 190 -0.73 18.87 4.27
N ALA A 191 -1.43 20.00 4.14
CA ALA A 191 -0.84 21.24 3.61
C ALA A 191 0.36 21.73 4.45
N ARG A 192 0.31 21.46 5.77
CA ARG A 192 1.40 21.75 6.71
C ARG A 192 1.75 20.48 7.49
N PRO A 193 2.62 19.63 6.95
CA PRO A 193 3.06 18.43 7.66
C PRO A 193 3.90 18.81 8.87
N GLN A 194 3.93 17.95 9.87
CA GLN A 194 4.88 18.09 10.97
C GLN A 194 6.31 18.00 10.40
N PRO A 195 7.25 18.83 10.88
CA PRO A 195 8.64 18.75 10.48
C PRO A 195 9.20 17.33 10.67
N PRO A 196 10.14 16.88 9.82
CA PRO A 196 10.79 15.59 9.97
C PRO A 196 11.64 15.55 11.25
N PHE A 197 11.09 14.97 12.31
CA PHE A 197 11.73 14.92 13.61
C PHE A 197 11.35 13.64 14.36
N ILE A 198 12.34 12.97 14.93
CA ILE A 198 12.19 11.78 15.76
C ILE A 198 12.44 12.16 17.20
N LYS A 199 11.41 12.08 18.03
CA LYS A 199 11.49 12.51 19.42
C LYS A 199 12.50 11.66 20.22
N ASN A 200 12.43 10.34 20.06
CA ASN A 200 13.30 9.36 20.69
C ASN A 200 13.67 8.26 19.69
N GLY A 201 14.75 7.53 19.93
CA GLY A 201 15.20 6.45 19.07
C GLY A 201 15.82 6.91 17.75
N ASN A 202 15.95 5.96 16.81
CA ASN A 202 16.65 6.17 15.55
C ASN A 202 15.96 5.46 14.40
N LEU A 203 16.13 5.97 13.16
CA LEU A 203 15.76 5.25 11.94
C LEU A 203 17.00 4.88 11.14
N VAL A 204 16.99 3.69 10.55
CA VAL A 204 17.99 3.19 9.60
C VAL A 204 17.29 2.90 8.28
N ILE A 205 17.49 3.75 7.28
CA ILE A 205 16.72 3.76 6.04
C ILE A 205 17.66 3.44 4.87
N VAL A 206 17.55 2.22 4.32
CA VAL A 206 18.48 1.69 3.32
C VAL A 206 17.84 1.65 1.93
N GLY A 207 18.51 2.20 0.93
CA GLY A 207 18.02 2.30 -0.45
C GLY A 207 17.89 0.97 -1.21
N GLY A 208 18.32 -0.15 -0.62
CA GLY A 208 18.29 -1.46 -1.25
C GLY A 208 19.59 -1.86 -1.91
N GLY A 209 19.61 -2.96 -2.67
CA GLY A 209 20.76 -3.40 -3.46
C GLY A 209 22.01 -3.80 -2.66
N GLY A 210 21.87 -3.97 -1.36
CA GLY A 210 22.92 -4.35 -0.41
C GLY A 210 22.90 -3.51 0.84
N MET A 211 23.57 -4.01 1.88
CA MET A 211 23.74 -3.34 3.16
C MET A 211 25.08 -2.60 3.16
N PRO A 212 25.16 -1.31 3.51
CA PRO A 212 26.42 -0.66 3.79
C PRO A 212 27.23 -1.40 4.86
N ALA A 213 28.56 -1.43 4.72
CA ALA A 213 29.43 -2.12 5.68
C ALA A 213 29.28 -1.50 7.07
N GLY A 214 29.24 -2.33 8.11
CA GLY A 214 29.12 -1.92 9.51
C GLY A 214 27.72 -1.39 9.91
N LEU A 215 26.78 -1.19 8.98
CA LEU A 215 25.50 -0.59 9.31
C LEU A 215 24.58 -1.52 10.11
N MET A 216 24.69 -2.84 9.90
CA MET A 216 23.92 -3.80 10.68
C MET A 216 24.42 -3.87 12.12
N GLU A 217 25.73 -3.81 12.30
CA GLU A 217 26.38 -3.72 13.60
C GLU A 217 25.96 -2.43 14.32
N GLU A 218 26.00 -1.28 13.65
CA GLU A 218 25.52 -0.02 14.18
C GLU A 218 24.05 -0.09 14.59
N MET A 219 23.20 -0.71 13.79
CA MET A 219 21.79 -0.89 14.13
C MET A 219 21.60 -1.73 15.39
N VAL A 220 22.37 -2.80 15.57
CA VAL A 220 22.33 -3.63 16.78
C VAL A 220 22.79 -2.82 18.00
N GLU A 221 23.85 -2.01 17.86
CA GLU A 221 24.30 -1.10 18.94
C GLU A 221 23.22 -0.08 19.29
N LEU A 222 22.56 0.54 18.30
CA LEU A 222 21.43 1.46 18.52
C LEU A 222 20.21 0.77 19.19
N ALA A 223 20.08 -0.54 19.01
CA ALA A 223 19.04 -1.35 19.65
C ALA A 223 19.40 -1.79 21.09
N GLY A 224 20.64 -1.52 21.56
CA GLY A 224 21.13 -1.87 22.90
C GLY A 224 22.20 -2.97 22.93
N GLY A 225 22.86 -3.24 21.81
CA GLY A 225 23.98 -4.19 21.70
C GLY A 225 23.59 -5.61 22.12
N VAL A 226 24.32 -6.19 23.06
CA VAL A 226 24.03 -7.52 23.61
C VAL A 226 22.66 -7.64 24.32
N ASN A 227 22.06 -6.52 24.70
CA ASN A 227 20.71 -6.48 25.28
C ASN A 227 19.61 -6.27 24.23
N ALA A 228 19.96 -6.13 22.95
CA ALA A 228 19.01 -5.89 21.88
C ALA A 228 18.01 -7.03 21.74
N LYS A 229 16.74 -6.67 21.56
CA LYS A 229 15.62 -7.57 21.22
C LYS A 229 15.14 -7.19 19.82
N MET A 230 15.54 -7.98 18.83
CA MET A 230 15.37 -7.68 17.42
C MET A 230 14.16 -8.40 16.83
N VAL A 231 13.31 -7.67 16.11
CA VAL A 231 12.15 -8.23 15.41
C VAL A 231 12.25 -7.94 13.92
N TYR A 232 12.22 -8.99 13.11
CA TYR A 232 12.16 -8.89 11.66
C TYR A 232 10.71 -8.95 11.17
N ILE A 233 10.37 -8.09 10.19
CA ILE A 233 9.06 -8.06 9.56
C ILE A 233 9.24 -8.28 8.06
N PRO A 234 8.98 -9.49 7.55
CA PRO A 234 9.04 -9.79 6.12
C PRO A 234 8.03 -8.97 5.32
N CYS A 235 8.41 -8.54 4.13
CA CYS A 235 7.52 -7.89 3.17
C CYS A 235 7.02 -8.95 2.17
N SER A 236 5.99 -9.72 2.55
CA SER A 236 5.44 -10.82 1.75
C SER A 236 3.99 -10.58 1.32
N GLU A 237 3.62 -11.09 0.15
CA GLU A 237 2.23 -11.12 -0.36
C GLU A 237 1.43 -12.30 0.24
N SER A 238 2.09 -13.30 0.77
CA SER A 238 1.50 -14.51 1.34
C SER A 238 1.73 -14.57 2.86
N ASP A 239 0.78 -15.15 3.59
CA ASP A 239 0.97 -15.50 5.00
C ASP A 239 2.08 -16.53 5.20
N LYS A 240 2.30 -17.37 4.19
CA LYS A 240 3.36 -18.38 4.23
C LYS A 240 4.71 -17.73 3.93
N VAL A 241 5.55 -17.64 4.95
CA VAL A 241 6.96 -17.24 4.84
C VAL A 241 7.84 -18.38 5.35
N SER A 242 9.13 -18.37 4.97
CA SER A 242 10.08 -19.36 5.47
C SER A 242 10.15 -19.29 7.00
N ALA A 243 10.18 -20.43 7.65
CA ALA A 243 10.37 -20.53 9.10
C ALA A 243 11.76 -20.04 9.53
N SER A 244 12.76 -20.14 8.65
CA SER A 244 14.10 -19.59 8.83
C SER A 244 14.22 -18.25 8.08
N GLN A 245 14.67 -17.23 8.78
CA GLN A 245 14.91 -15.90 8.24
C GLN A 245 16.38 -15.52 8.45
N ARG A 246 17.14 -15.47 7.36
CA ARG A 246 18.59 -15.21 7.37
C ARG A 246 19.01 -14.03 8.25
N ILE A 247 18.21 -12.98 8.31
CA ILE A 247 18.52 -11.79 9.12
C ILE A 247 18.44 -12.11 10.63
N VAL A 248 17.51 -12.97 11.03
CA VAL A 248 17.39 -13.43 12.42
C VAL A 248 18.64 -14.22 12.81
N GLU A 249 19.08 -15.15 11.95
CA GLU A 249 20.31 -15.93 12.16
C GLU A 249 21.57 -15.05 12.26
N ILE A 250 21.62 -13.95 11.50
CA ILE A 250 22.72 -12.97 11.58
C ILE A 250 22.72 -12.30 12.95
N TRP A 251 21.59 -11.84 13.45
CA TRP A 251 21.48 -11.21 14.76
C TRP A 251 21.82 -12.17 15.92
N GLU A 252 21.37 -13.41 15.82
CA GLU A 252 21.75 -14.45 16.79
C GLU A 252 23.27 -14.65 16.86
N LYS A 253 23.95 -14.68 15.70
CA LYS A 253 25.41 -14.77 15.62
C LYS A 253 26.12 -13.51 16.15
N MET A 254 25.47 -12.36 16.12
CA MET A 254 25.94 -11.12 16.72
C MET A 254 25.76 -11.09 18.25
N GLY A 255 25.11 -12.10 18.83
CA GLY A 255 24.95 -12.23 20.28
C GLY A 255 23.93 -11.28 20.89
N VAL A 256 22.89 -10.88 20.13
CA VAL A 256 21.79 -10.10 20.68
C VAL A 256 20.98 -10.92 21.69
N LYS A 257 20.29 -10.28 22.62
CA LYS A 257 19.50 -10.96 23.66
C LYS A 257 18.39 -11.83 23.10
N SER A 258 17.73 -11.39 22.05
CA SER A 258 16.75 -12.18 21.30
C SER A 258 16.60 -11.66 19.88
N ALA A 259 16.32 -12.60 18.96
CA ALA A 259 16.00 -12.31 17.58
C ALA A 259 14.81 -13.16 17.16
N THR A 260 13.84 -12.57 16.49
CA THR A 260 12.67 -13.29 15.98
C THR A 260 12.10 -12.60 14.76
N PHE A 261 11.09 -13.18 14.14
CA PHE A 261 10.29 -12.49 13.11
C PHE A 261 8.80 -12.66 13.42
N ILE A 262 8.02 -11.71 12.93
CA ILE A 262 6.56 -11.77 12.92
C ILE A 262 6.04 -11.50 11.51
N HIS A 263 5.02 -12.25 11.10
CA HIS A 263 4.35 -11.99 9.82
C HIS A 263 2.91 -12.48 9.85
N THR A 264 2.01 -11.66 9.32
CA THR A 264 0.64 -12.05 9.02
C THR A 264 0.02 -11.13 7.96
N LYS A 265 -0.90 -11.67 7.17
CA LYS A 265 -1.83 -10.91 6.32
C LYS A 265 -3.19 -10.72 7.00
N ASP A 266 -3.43 -11.46 8.09
CA ASP A 266 -4.62 -11.34 8.91
C ASP A 266 -4.51 -10.11 9.81
N ARG A 267 -5.35 -9.12 9.53
CA ARG A 267 -5.39 -7.86 10.29
C ARG A 267 -5.98 -8.03 11.69
N GLU A 268 -6.89 -8.99 11.88
CA GLU A 268 -7.43 -9.31 13.20
C GLU A 268 -6.34 -9.85 14.11
N LYS A 269 -5.51 -10.75 13.58
CA LYS A 269 -4.31 -11.24 14.27
C LYS A 269 -3.34 -10.10 14.60
N ALA A 270 -3.13 -9.16 13.68
CA ALA A 270 -2.28 -7.99 13.91
C ALA A 270 -2.88 -6.99 14.92
N ASN A 271 -4.18 -7.08 15.24
CA ASN A 271 -4.87 -6.23 16.22
C ASN A 271 -4.96 -6.85 17.60
N SER A 272 -5.22 -8.17 17.71
CA SER A 272 -5.74 -8.74 18.94
C SER A 272 -5.03 -10.01 19.43
N ASP A 273 -4.18 -10.64 18.58
CA ASP A 273 -3.44 -11.84 18.99
C ASP A 273 -2.24 -11.49 19.88
N GLU A 274 -2.37 -11.71 21.17
CA GLU A 274 -1.33 -11.39 22.15
C GLU A 274 -0.04 -12.17 21.94
N VAL A 275 -0.09 -13.40 21.41
CA VAL A 275 1.12 -14.19 21.11
C VAL A 275 1.86 -13.56 19.92
N PHE A 276 1.12 -13.13 18.90
CA PHE A 276 1.68 -12.42 17.76
C PHE A 276 2.28 -11.05 18.13
N LEU A 277 1.63 -10.32 19.03
CA LEU A 277 2.02 -8.98 19.46
C LEU A 277 3.16 -8.96 20.50
N ALA A 278 3.32 -10.04 21.27
CA ALA A 278 4.29 -10.09 22.37
C ALA A 278 5.72 -9.69 21.98
N PRO A 279 6.30 -10.13 20.85
CA PRO A 279 7.64 -9.68 20.46
C PRO A 279 7.77 -8.18 20.29
N LEU A 280 6.72 -7.48 19.83
CA LEU A 280 6.73 -6.03 19.62
C LEU A 280 6.69 -5.23 20.93
N ARG A 281 6.06 -5.79 21.98
CA ARG A 281 5.96 -5.11 23.28
C ARG A 281 7.34 -4.86 23.90
N ASP A 282 8.25 -5.79 23.69
CA ASP A 282 9.59 -5.77 24.28
C ASP A 282 10.70 -5.43 23.28
N ALA A 283 10.41 -5.34 21.99
CA ALA A 283 11.40 -5.05 20.97
C ALA A 283 12.18 -3.76 21.28
N THR A 284 13.46 -3.79 21.01
CA THR A 284 14.34 -2.59 20.99
C THR A 284 14.80 -2.24 19.59
N GLY A 285 14.67 -3.19 18.64
CA GLY A 285 14.94 -2.97 17.23
C GLY A 285 13.95 -3.70 16.33
N ILE A 286 13.51 -3.04 15.25
CA ILE A 286 12.65 -3.62 14.21
C ILE A 286 13.32 -3.43 12.86
N TRP A 287 13.27 -4.47 12.02
CA TRP A 287 13.72 -4.39 10.63
C TRP A 287 12.64 -4.82 9.65
N PHE A 288 12.30 -3.92 8.73
CA PHE A 288 11.40 -4.22 7.62
C PHE A 288 12.15 -4.74 6.40
N GLY A 289 11.74 -5.88 5.89
CA GLY A 289 12.30 -6.50 4.69
C GLY A 289 11.99 -5.75 3.41
N GLY A 290 12.76 -6.04 2.37
CA GLY A 290 12.49 -5.60 1.01
C GLY A 290 11.35 -6.39 0.35
N GLY A 291 10.79 -5.85 -0.73
CA GLY A 291 9.67 -6.42 -1.50
C GLY A 291 8.78 -5.35 -2.10
N ARG A 292 7.47 -5.46 -1.88
CA ARG A 292 6.48 -4.47 -2.31
C ARG A 292 5.82 -3.87 -1.05
N GLN A 293 6.07 -2.59 -0.79
CA GLN A 293 5.72 -1.89 0.45
C GLN A 293 4.22 -1.86 0.76
N TRP A 294 3.34 -1.95 -0.25
CA TRP A 294 1.91 -2.04 -0.04
C TRP A 294 1.52 -3.27 0.81
N ASN A 295 2.30 -4.35 0.75
CA ASN A 295 2.07 -5.54 1.58
C ASN A 295 2.18 -5.24 3.08
N LEU A 296 3.18 -4.42 3.46
CA LEU A 296 3.35 -3.99 4.85
C LEU A 296 2.19 -3.08 5.29
N ALA A 297 1.75 -2.18 4.40
CA ALA A 297 0.61 -1.32 4.67
C ALA A 297 -0.68 -2.12 4.84
N ASP A 298 -0.94 -3.11 3.99
CA ASP A 298 -2.13 -3.98 4.10
C ASP A 298 -2.15 -4.77 5.39
N SER A 299 -1.00 -5.30 5.81
CA SER A 299 -0.90 -6.10 7.02
C SER A 299 -1.03 -5.26 8.29
N TYR A 300 -0.36 -4.10 8.35
CA TYR A 300 -0.09 -3.47 9.65
C TYR A 300 -0.63 -2.04 9.80
N PHE A 301 -0.89 -1.30 8.70
CA PHE A 301 -1.31 0.10 8.84
C PHE A 301 -2.60 0.22 9.66
N GLY A 302 -2.54 1.01 10.77
CA GLY A 302 -3.68 1.27 11.65
C GLY A 302 -4.04 0.13 12.60
N THR A 303 -3.20 -0.92 12.74
CA THR A 303 -3.39 -2.02 13.69
C THR A 303 -2.68 -1.77 15.02
N GLU A 304 -2.96 -2.61 16.04
CA GLU A 304 -2.23 -2.60 17.31
C GLU A 304 -0.73 -2.90 17.10
N ALA A 305 -0.39 -3.81 16.18
CA ALA A 305 1.01 -4.04 15.80
C ALA A 305 1.68 -2.75 15.34
N HIS A 306 1.01 -1.92 14.51
CA HIS A 306 1.54 -0.63 14.08
C HIS A 306 1.75 0.34 15.25
N ARG A 307 0.83 0.37 16.20
CA ARG A 307 0.96 1.18 17.42
C ARG A 307 2.17 0.75 18.25
N LEU A 308 2.35 -0.56 18.45
CA LEU A 308 3.49 -1.13 19.17
C LEU A 308 4.83 -0.86 18.47
N MET A 309 4.88 -0.91 17.13
CA MET A 309 6.06 -0.51 16.38
C MET A 309 6.47 0.94 16.66
N LYS A 310 5.51 1.87 16.73
CA LYS A 310 5.79 3.27 17.13
C LYS A 310 6.30 3.38 18.57
N GLU A 311 5.80 2.55 19.47
CA GLU A 311 6.27 2.51 20.86
C GLU A 311 7.73 2.07 20.98
N VAL A 312 8.23 1.19 20.08
CA VAL A 312 9.66 0.85 20.03
C VAL A 312 10.50 2.11 19.84
N LEU A 313 10.11 2.96 18.88
CA LEU A 313 10.80 4.22 18.63
C LEU A 313 10.66 5.20 19.81
N ASN A 314 9.47 5.33 20.41
CA ASN A 314 9.19 6.19 21.54
C ASN A 314 10.01 5.81 22.79
N ARG A 315 10.33 4.53 22.98
CA ARG A 315 11.17 4.01 24.07
C ARG A 315 12.67 4.20 23.80
N GLY A 316 13.06 4.77 22.67
CA GLY A 316 14.45 5.00 22.30
C GLY A 316 15.07 3.90 21.47
N GLY A 317 14.28 2.93 21.00
CA GLY A 317 14.74 1.85 20.11
C GLY A 317 15.01 2.31 18.67
N VAL A 318 15.33 1.35 17.80
CA VAL A 318 15.65 1.61 16.39
C VAL A 318 14.66 0.92 15.46
N ILE A 319 14.25 1.63 14.42
CA ILE A 319 13.49 1.06 13.31
C ILE A 319 14.33 1.16 12.05
N GLY A 320 14.54 0.03 11.39
CA GLY A 320 15.28 -0.03 10.13
C GLY A 320 14.52 -0.75 9.04
N GLY A 321 15.00 -0.61 7.82
CA GLY A 321 14.47 -1.34 6.69
C GLY A 321 15.15 -1.00 5.38
N SER A 322 15.05 -1.95 4.43
CA SER A 322 15.69 -1.85 3.12
C SER A 322 14.66 -1.91 2.00
N SER A 323 14.86 -1.13 0.94
CA SER A 323 13.99 -1.10 -0.24
C SER A 323 12.53 -0.77 0.16
N ALA A 324 11.58 -1.70 0.05
CA ALA A 324 10.21 -1.51 0.54
C ALA A 324 10.18 -1.12 2.02
N GLY A 325 11.08 -1.70 2.84
CA GLY A 325 11.26 -1.38 4.25
C GLY A 325 11.80 0.03 4.50
N ALA A 326 12.43 0.67 3.53
CA ALA A 326 12.79 2.09 3.58
C ALA A 326 11.56 2.98 3.35
N SER A 327 10.85 2.76 2.24
CA SER A 327 9.72 3.61 1.83
C SER A 327 8.57 3.56 2.83
N ILE A 328 8.31 2.41 3.47
CA ILE A 328 7.21 2.24 4.44
C ILE A 328 7.39 3.08 5.71
N GLN A 329 8.62 3.48 6.04
CA GLN A 329 8.93 4.26 7.25
C GLN A 329 8.40 5.69 7.17
N ALA A 330 8.33 6.28 5.98
CA ALA A 330 7.80 7.61 5.76
C ALA A 330 6.28 7.65 5.98
N ARG A 331 5.77 8.83 6.34
CA ARG A 331 4.33 9.06 6.35
C ARG A 331 3.76 9.10 4.93
N TYR A 332 4.48 9.67 3.94
CA TYR A 332 4.16 9.57 2.52
C TYR A 332 4.93 8.41 1.88
N MET A 333 4.22 7.40 1.42
CA MET A 333 4.80 6.16 0.88
C MET A 333 4.89 6.21 -0.65
N CYS A 334 6.09 6.24 -1.20
CA CYS A 334 6.34 6.21 -2.63
C CYS A 334 6.11 4.82 -3.23
N ARG A 335 5.64 4.76 -4.50
CA ARG A 335 5.62 3.56 -5.37
C ARG A 335 4.90 2.35 -4.81
N ALA A 336 3.83 2.56 -4.08
CA ALA A 336 3.12 1.49 -3.41
C ALA A 336 1.91 0.95 -4.20
N ASN A 337 1.81 1.22 -5.50
CA ASN A 337 0.74 0.67 -6.33
C ASN A 337 0.89 -0.86 -6.48
N PRO A 338 -0.13 -1.68 -6.10
CA PRO A 338 -0.05 -3.15 -6.17
C PRO A 338 0.05 -3.71 -7.59
N VAL A 339 -0.44 -2.99 -8.58
CA VAL A 339 -0.39 -3.42 -9.99
C VAL A 339 1.04 -3.29 -10.53
N ALA A 340 1.66 -2.12 -10.33
CA ALA A 340 3.02 -1.85 -10.77
C ALA A 340 3.67 -0.76 -9.89
N ASN A 341 4.99 -0.56 -9.99
CA ASN A 341 5.72 0.42 -9.19
C ASN A 341 6.35 1.54 -10.04
N PHE A 342 5.77 1.82 -11.21
CA PHE A 342 6.28 2.85 -12.10
C PHE A 342 5.95 4.25 -11.57
N ASP A 343 4.73 4.45 -11.08
CA ASP A 343 4.31 5.73 -10.54
C ASP A 343 4.80 5.91 -9.11
N ILE A 344 5.37 7.05 -8.85
CA ILE A 344 5.82 7.43 -7.51
C ILE A 344 4.64 7.68 -6.57
N MET A 345 3.56 8.23 -7.08
CA MET A 345 2.29 8.44 -6.38
C MET A 345 1.36 7.26 -6.62
N ALA A 346 0.80 6.71 -5.56
CA ALA A 346 -0.05 5.51 -5.61
C ALA A 346 -1.35 5.75 -4.84
N PRO A 347 -2.38 6.35 -5.46
CA PRO A 347 -3.65 6.62 -4.79
C PRO A 347 -4.22 5.39 -4.09
N GLY A 348 -4.63 5.53 -2.81
CA GLY A 348 -5.04 4.45 -1.93
C GLY A 348 -3.89 3.77 -1.18
N TYR A 349 -2.63 4.06 -1.56
CA TYR A 349 -1.43 3.55 -0.88
C TYR A 349 -0.39 4.65 -0.63
N GLU A 350 -0.81 5.89 -0.52
CA GLU A 350 0.08 7.02 -0.25
C GLU A 350 0.52 7.08 1.22
N ARG A 351 -0.18 6.37 2.14
CA ARG A 351 0.11 6.40 3.58
C ARG A 351 1.01 5.23 4.00
N GLY A 352 2.23 5.54 4.44
CA GLY A 352 3.13 4.59 5.10
C GLY A 352 2.92 4.53 6.62
N LEU A 353 3.77 3.80 7.33
CA LEU A 353 3.64 3.64 8.79
C LEU A 353 3.96 4.92 9.57
N GLY A 354 4.61 5.90 8.94
CA GLY A 354 4.76 7.24 9.47
C GLY A 354 5.62 7.32 10.72
N PHE A 355 6.74 6.61 10.75
CA PHE A 355 7.76 6.78 11.78
C PHE A 355 8.46 8.14 11.65
N ILE A 356 8.47 8.70 10.44
CA ILE A 356 8.90 10.05 10.17
C ILE A 356 7.88 10.78 9.29
N SER A 357 7.53 12.01 9.66
CA SER A 357 6.59 12.89 8.95
C SER A 357 7.29 13.87 8.03
N GLY A 358 6.54 14.51 7.13
CA GLY A 358 7.05 15.60 6.28
C GLY A 358 8.02 15.17 5.17
N VAL A 359 8.23 13.88 4.98
CA VAL A 359 9.13 13.32 3.97
C VAL A 359 8.42 12.33 3.04
N ALA A 360 8.95 12.18 1.84
CA ALA A 360 8.66 11.11 0.89
C ALA A 360 9.96 10.38 0.56
N ILE A 361 10.03 9.06 0.79
CA ILE A 361 11.26 8.28 0.64
C ILE A 361 11.14 7.31 -0.54
N ASP A 362 12.04 7.45 -1.51
CA ASP A 362 12.20 6.52 -2.63
C ASP A 362 13.57 5.82 -2.57
N GLN A 363 13.66 4.62 -3.11
CA GLN A 363 14.78 3.70 -2.96
C GLN A 363 15.25 3.16 -4.33
N HIS A 364 16.44 2.52 -4.41
CA HIS A 364 17.09 2.14 -5.68
C HIS A 364 17.16 3.31 -6.66
N PHE A 365 17.49 4.49 -6.15
CA PHE A 365 17.08 5.76 -6.75
C PHE A 365 17.77 6.01 -8.10
N SER A 366 19.08 6.22 -8.09
CA SER A 366 19.84 6.47 -9.33
C SER A 366 19.88 5.22 -10.24
N GLN A 367 19.93 4.02 -9.64
CA GLN A 367 20.01 2.76 -10.39
C GLN A 367 18.77 2.51 -11.25
N ARG A 368 17.61 3.04 -10.81
CA ARG A 368 16.35 2.96 -11.56
C ARG A 368 15.93 4.28 -12.21
N ARG A 369 16.83 5.28 -12.27
CA ARG A 369 16.65 6.58 -12.93
C ARG A 369 15.39 7.32 -12.45
N ARG A 370 15.20 7.41 -11.12
CA ARG A 370 13.96 7.89 -10.47
C ARG A 370 13.92 9.40 -10.18
N GLN A 371 14.93 10.14 -10.64
CA GLN A 371 15.08 11.58 -10.37
C GLN A 371 13.85 12.39 -10.81
N ARG A 372 13.39 12.19 -12.06
CA ARG A 372 12.24 12.91 -12.62
C ARG A 372 10.92 12.61 -11.87
N ASP A 373 10.78 11.39 -11.36
CA ASP A 373 9.58 11.01 -10.62
C ASP A 373 9.53 11.73 -9.28
N MET A 374 10.67 11.84 -8.57
CA MET A 374 10.75 12.60 -7.33
C MET A 374 10.51 14.09 -7.57
N THR A 375 11.08 14.68 -8.64
CA THR A 375 10.77 16.04 -9.10
C THR A 375 9.26 16.23 -9.25
N SER A 376 8.58 15.30 -9.92
CA SER A 376 7.13 15.33 -10.11
C SER A 376 6.36 15.29 -8.79
N LEU A 377 6.78 14.44 -7.85
CA LEU A 377 6.15 14.32 -6.54
C LEU A 377 6.28 15.61 -5.73
N VAL A 378 7.50 16.17 -5.61
CA VAL A 378 7.72 17.38 -4.81
C VAL A 378 7.14 18.62 -5.45
N ASN A 379 6.98 18.67 -6.79
CA ASN A 379 6.23 19.70 -7.46
C ASN A 379 4.73 19.63 -7.16
N ARG A 380 4.19 18.40 -7.04
CA ARG A 380 2.78 18.17 -6.64
C ARG A 380 2.55 18.46 -5.16
N TYR A 381 3.52 18.15 -4.31
CA TYR A 381 3.46 18.28 -2.86
C TYR A 381 4.67 19.04 -2.32
N PRO A 382 4.77 20.38 -2.58
CA PRO A 382 5.96 21.17 -2.25
C PRO A 382 6.25 21.26 -0.74
N GLN A 383 5.29 20.91 0.11
CA GLN A 383 5.45 20.84 1.55
C GLN A 383 6.29 19.64 2.02
N LEU A 384 6.42 18.59 1.20
CA LEU A 384 7.23 17.41 1.51
C LEU A 384 8.70 17.63 1.14
N LEU A 385 9.60 17.04 1.93
CA LEU A 385 10.99 16.83 1.56
C LEU A 385 11.11 15.47 0.85
N GLY A 386 11.52 15.46 -0.42
CA GLY A 386 11.80 14.25 -1.16
C GLY A 386 13.17 13.70 -0.81
N ILE A 387 13.29 12.39 -0.55
CA ILE A 387 14.54 11.71 -0.23
C ILE A 387 14.70 10.51 -1.15
N GLY A 388 15.65 10.59 -2.09
CA GLY A 388 16.03 9.48 -2.98
C GLY A 388 17.29 8.81 -2.47
N ILE A 389 17.27 7.50 -2.19
CA ILE A 389 18.41 6.76 -1.63
C ILE A 389 18.91 5.73 -2.65
N ASP A 390 20.19 5.81 -3.01
CA ASP A 390 20.84 4.88 -3.92
C ASP A 390 21.00 3.48 -3.31
N GLU A 391 21.27 2.48 -4.16
CA GLU A 391 21.61 1.13 -3.71
C GLU A 391 22.89 1.11 -2.87
N ALA A 392 22.98 0.19 -1.91
CA ALA A 392 24.07 0.06 -0.95
C ALA A 392 24.43 1.38 -0.24
N THR A 393 23.40 2.19 0.03
CA THR A 393 23.46 3.50 0.68
C THR A 393 22.30 3.61 1.65
N ALA A 394 22.50 4.35 2.73
CA ALA A 394 21.51 4.54 3.78
C ALA A 394 21.58 5.94 4.38
N ILE A 395 20.56 6.31 5.11
CA ILE A 395 20.60 7.36 6.12
C ILE A 395 20.32 6.77 7.51
N VAL A 396 21.12 7.19 8.49
CA VAL A 396 20.84 6.99 9.91
C VAL A 396 20.28 8.29 10.45
N VAL A 397 19.05 8.26 10.92
CA VAL A 397 18.34 9.47 11.37
C VAL A 397 18.21 9.46 12.88
N THR A 398 18.79 10.48 13.53
CA THR A 398 18.65 10.77 14.97
C THR A 398 18.10 12.19 15.11
N ARG A 399 16.98 12.35 15.79
CA ARG A 399 16.25 13.63 15.86
C ARG A 399 15.86 14.11 14.45
N SER A 400 16.43 15.23 13.99
CA SER A 400 16.26 15.74 12.61
C SER A 400 17.49 15.51 11.73
N LYS A 401 18.57 14.93 12.26
CA LYS A 401 19.84 14.78 11.55
C LYS A 401 19.88 13.44 10.83
N ALA A 402 20.05 13.47 9.52
CA ALA A 402 20.24 12.32 8.64
C ALA A 402 21.72 12.25 8.24
N ARG A 403 22.45 11.25 8.76
CA ARG A 403 23.83 10.96 8.36
C ARG A 403 23.82 9.95 7.22
N VAL A 404 24.53 10.25 6.15
CA VAL A 404 24.66 9.37 4.98
C VAL A 404 25.73 8.31 5.25
N VAL A 405 25.41 7.05 4.92
CA VAL A 405 26.30 5.89 5.06
C VAL A 405 26.26 5.07 3.77
N GLY A 406 27.41 4.61 3.29
CA GLY A 406 27.55 3.73 2.14
C GLY A 406 28.03 4.42 0.87
N ARG A 407 28.18 3.64 -0.19
CA ARG A 407 28.99 4.01 -1.36
C ARG A 407 28.30 4.88 -2.42
N GLY A 408 26.96 4.99 -2.39
CA GLY A 408 26.18 5.80 -3.33
C GLY A 408 25.90 7.20 -2.81
N LYS A 409 24.79 7.76 -3.22
CA LYS A 409 24.35 9.10 -2.85
C LYS A 409 22.95 9.06 -2.24
N VAL A 410 22.64 10.09 -1.46
CA VAL A 410 21.29 10.43 -1.01
C VAL A 410 20.94 11.78 -1.61
N HIS A 411 19.77 11.85 -2.27
CA HIS A 411 19.28 13.00 -3.00
C HIS A 411 18.15 13.65 -2.22
N PHE A 412 18.29 14.92 -1.84
CA PHE A 412 17.31 15.69 -1.09
C PHE A 412 16.64 16.72 -2.01
N TYR A 413 15.32 16.60 -2.18
CA TYR A 413 14.50 17.48 -3.01
C TYR A 413 13.67 18.38 -2.12
N ASP A 414 13.90 19.69 -2.19
CA ASP A 414 13.18 20.69 -1.40
C ASP A 414 12.56 21.75 -2.29
N ARG A 415 11.28 22.04 -2.09
CA ARG A 415 10.57 23.11 -2.79
C ARG A 415 10.26 24.31 -1.90
N GLN A 416 10.70 24.30 -0.65
CA GLN A 416 10.66 25.48 0.20
C GLN A 416 11.84 26.44 -0.12
N ASN A 417 12.90 25.90 -0.70
CA ASN A 417 14.01 26.68 -1.23
C ASN A 417 13.89 26.81 -2.76
N PRO A 418 14.26 27.97 -3.35
CA PRO A 418 14.24 28.17 -4.78
C PRO A 418 15.12 27.17 -5.53
N VAL A 419 14.60 26.63 -6.63
CA VAL A 419 15.38 25.86 -7.59
C VAL A 419 16.08 26.83 -8.54
N ILE A 420 17.40 26.72 -8.68
CA ILE A 420 18.18 27.58 -9.58
C ILE A 420 18.05 27.03 -11.00
N PRO A 421 17.58 27.84 -11.97
CA PRO A 421 17.48 27.39 -13.36
C PRO A 421 18.84 26.93 -13.92
N GLY A 422 18.87 25.74 -14.50
CA GLY A 422 20.08 25.16 -15.08
C GLY A 422 20.92 24.29 -14.11
N GLU A 423 20.56 24.24 -12.84
CA GLU A 423 21.14 23.35 -11.85
C GLU A 423 20.23 22.15 -11.56
N ASP A 424 20.79 21.12 -10.89
CA ASP A 424 20.00 20.02 -10.37
C ASP A 424 18.96 20.56 -9.36
N ASP A 425 17.75 20.03 -9.40
CA ASP A 425 16.67 20.42 -8.48
C ASP A 425 16.73 19.68 -7.14
N PHE A 426 17.89 19.15 -6.80
CA PHE A 426 18.18 18.40 -5.57
C PHE A 426 19.62 18.62 -5.08
N ILE A 427 19.84 18.34 -3.80
CA ILE A 427 21.17 18.26 -3.21
C ILE A 427 21.54 16.77 -3.10
N ALA A 428 22.68 16.37 -3.67
CA ALA A 428 23.18 14.99 -3.59
C ALA A 428 24.36 14.89 -2.62
N LEU A 429 24.18 14.11 -1.55
CA LEU A 429 25.17 13.93 -0.50
C LEU A 429 25.76 12.52 -0.51
N LYS A 430 27.03 12.40 -0.13
CA LYS A 430 27.80 11.15 -0.02
C LYS A 430 28.03 10.77 1.43
N GLU A 431 28.65 9.60 1.61
CA GLU A 431 29.04 9.05 2.92
C GLU A 431 29.69 10.09 3.84
N GLY A 432 29.29 10.09 5.09
CA GLY A 432 29.76 11.01 6.13
C GLY A 432 29.01 12.34 6.17
N ALA A 433 28.36 12.78 5.09
CA ALA A 433 27.61 14.02 5.13
C ALA A 433 26.38 13.92 6.06
N VAL A 434 26.00 15.06 6.63
CA VAL A 434 24.84 15.18 7.52
C VAL A 434 23.88 16.24 6.98
N PHE A 435 22.62 15.87 6.84
CA PHE A 435 21.53 16.76 6.44
C PHE A 435 20.54 16.95 7.60
N ASP A 436 20.17 18.18 7.89
CA ASP A 436 19.08 18.48 8.82
C ASP A 436 17.75 18.46 8.08
N LEU A 437 16.97 17.39 8.30
CA LEU A 437 15.68 17.17 7.64
C LEU A 437 14.64 18.25 8.00
N ALA A 438 14.63 18.73 9.25
CA ALA A 438 13.70 19.76 9.71
C ALA A 438 14.11 21.15 9.23
N GLY A 439 15.41 21.46 9.31
CA GLY A 439 15.98 22.73 8.83
C GLY A 439 16.19 22.77 7.32
N ARG A 440 16.12 21.62 6.64
CA ARG A 440 16.32 21.45 5.18
C ARG A 440 17.65 21.99 4.68
N VAL A 441 18.72 21.76 5.45
CA VAL A 441 20.06 22.27 5.18
C VAL A 441 21.12 21.21 5.40
N VAL A 442 22.23 21.34 4.66
CA VAL A 442 23.45 20.56 4.90
C VAL A 442 24.13 21.08 6.17
N VAL A 443 24.39 20.20 7.13
CA VAL A 443 25.04 20.56 8.42
C VAL A 443 26.53 20.28 8.37
N ALA A 444 26.94 19.17 7.73
CA ALA A 444 28.32 18.80 7.54
C ALA A 444 28.50 18.10 6.20
N GLN A 445 29.60 18.38 5.51
CA GLN A 445 30.02 17.69 4.30
C GLN A 445 31.02 16.59 4.63
N SER A 446 31.19 15.60 3.77
CA SER A 446 32.05 14.43 3.97
C SER A 446 33.52 14.74 4.28
N ASN A 447 34.02 15.94 3.94
CA ASN A 447 35.39 16.35 4.13
C ASN A 447 35.62 17.08 5.48
N GLU A 448 34.59 17.37 6.27
CA GLU A 448 34.65 18.14 7.52
C GLU A 448 34.59 17.27 8.77
N LEU A 449 34.28 16.01 8.65
CA LEU A 449 34.23 15.07 9.76
C LEU A 449 35.61 14.50 10.00
N GLN A 450 36.30 15.01 11.04
CA GLN A 450 37.48 14.32 11.58
C GLN A 450 37.05 12.93 12.09
N PRO A 451 37.89 11.89 11.91
CA PRO A 451 37.57 10.57 12.45
C PRO A 451 37.36 10.68 13.97
N VAL A 452 36.26 10.16 14.45
CA VAL A 452 36.05 10.01 15.91
C VAL A 452 37.24 9.22 16.45
N PRO A 453 37.97 9.73 17.49
CA PRO A 453 39.07 9.00 18.04
C PRO A 453 38.59 7.60 18.47
N SER A 454 39.19 6.56 17.93
CA SER A 454 38.99 5.21 18.40
C SER A 454 39.25 5.17 19.88
N VAL A 455 38.25 4.81 20.68
CA VAL A 455 38.42 4.55 22.12
C VAL A 455 39.53 3.51 22.25
N GLY A 456 40.67 3.92 22.81
CA GLY A 456 41.86 3.12 22.89
C GLY A 456 41.56 1.78 23.54
N LYS A 457 42.00 0.70 22.89
CA LYS A 457 42.20 -0.58 23.56
C LYS A 457 43.12 -0.28 24.78
N LYS A 458 42.60 -0.41 25.98
CA LYS A 458 43.43 -0.59 27.15
C LYS A 458 44.15 -1.92 26.97
N GLU A 459 45.43 -1.83 26.67
CA GLU A 459 46.35 -2.93 26.91
C GLU A 459 46.40 -3.21 28.41
N ASN A 460 46.02 -4.41 28.78
CA ASN A 460 46.59 -5.13 29.93
C ASN A 460 46.49 -6.64 29.63
#